data_b3a154d228e35e6c375ce46053f4613d
#
_entry.id   b3a154d228e35e6c375ce46053f4613d
#
_cell.length_a   1.000
_cell.length_b   1.000
_cell.length_c   1.000
_cell.angle_alpha   90.00
_cell.angle_beta   90.00
_cell.angle_gamma   90.00
#
_symmetry.space_group_name_H-M   'P 1'
#
loop_
_entity.id
_entity.type
_entity.pdbx_description
1 polymer ?
#
loop_
_entity_poly.entity_id
_entity_poly.type
_entity_poly.pdbx_seq_one_letter_code
_entity_poly.pdbx_strand_id
1 'polypeptide(L)'
;MNSHSQRPPSPSPSNKLVLLSGLLPLVVYTIVEETYGTYWGLIAGLILGVVEIITEKIMYKKVSTMTWTVNAMVIGLGCVSLYMNDGIWFKLQPALAELLMVIVLWGSLFFKKPFLREMALKQNPNTPPHMLDFFSSITFRLGIFFLAHSILAVWAAYDWTTVNWALLKGVGLTVSAVVYLAIEMWWFQKTKKPTI
;
A
#
# COMPACT_ATOMS: atom_id res chain seq x y z
N MET A 1 -0.02 -45.46 -15.04
CA MET A 1 -0.97 -44.38 -15.33
C MET A 1 -1.32 -43.72 -14.01
N ASN A 2 -0.58 -42.66 -13.63
CA ASN A 2 -0.85 -41.88 -12.41
C ASN A 2 -1.58 -40.61 -12.81
N SER A 3 -2.90 -40.59 -12.63
CA SER A 3 -3.72 -39.40 -12.73
C SER A 3 -3.50 -38.55 -11.50
N HIS A 4 -2.56 -37.58 -11.59
CA HIS A 4 -2.50 -36.49 -10.63
C HIS A 4 -3.79 -35.69 -10.75
N SER A 5 -4.72 -35.90 -9.83
CA SER A 5 -5.87 -35.02 -9.64
C SER A 5 -5.36 -33.64 -9.21
N GLN A 6 -5.22 -32.75 -10.18
CA GLN A 6 -4.96 -31.34 -9.93
C GLN A 6 -6.17 -30.79 -9.18
N ARG A 7 -6.00 -30.48 -7.88
CA ARG A 7 -7.00 -29.71 -7.15
C ARG A 7 -7.21 -28.37 -7.90
N PRO A 8 -8.46 -27.97 -8.13
CA PRO A 8 -8.72 -26.69 -8.75
C PRO A 8 -8.05 -25.58 -7.91
N PRO A 9 -7.47 -24.56 -8.57
CA PRO A 9 -6.85 -23.44 -7.88
C PRO A 9 -7.90 -22.79 -6.97
N SER A 10 -7.53 -22.53 -5.70
CA SER A 10 -8.37 -21.79 -4.76
C SER A 10 -8.72 -20.45 -5.36
N PRO A 11 -9.98 -19.97 -5.24
CA PRO A 11 -10.37 -18.66 -5.76
C PRO A 11 -9.48 -17.58 -5.16
N SER A 12 -8.83 -16.78 -6.02
CA SER A 12 -8.14 -15.58 -5.58
C SER A 12 -9.17 -14.55 -5.11
N PRO A 13 -8.89 -13.79 -4.03
CA PRO A 13 -9.79 -12.74 -3.58
C PRO A 13 -10.06 -11.77 -4.73
N SER A 14 -11.32 -11.40 -4.93
CA SER A 14 -11.64 -10.38 -5.93
C SER A 14 -10.91 -9.09 -5.51
N ASN A 15 -10.29 -8.41 -6.47
CA ASN A 15 -9.53 -7.17 -6.21
C ASN A 15 -10.36 -6.12 -5.45
N LYS A 16 -11.69 -6.15 -5.56
CA LYS A 16 -12.61 -5.28 -4.82
C LYS A 16 -12.64 -5.57 -3.32
N LEU A 17 -12.60 -6.84 -2.91
CA LEU A 17 -12.58 -7.22 -1.49
C LEU A 17 -11.26 -6.84 -0.82
N VAL A 18 -10.14 -7.00 -1.52
CA VAL A 18 -8.80 -6.60 -1.01
C VAL A 18 -8.70 -5.08 -0.83
N LEU A 19 -9.27 -4.30 -1.76
CA LEU A 19 -9.29 -2.84 -1.67
C LEU A 19 -10.19 -2.34 -0.53
N LEU A 20 -11.35 -2.98 -0.34
CA LEU A 20 -12.28 -2.65 0.74
C LEU A 20 -11.72 -3.02 2.12
N SER A 21 -11.03 -4.16 2.26
CA SER A 21 -10.46 -4.57 3.54
C SER A 21 -9.37 -3.60 4.02
N GLY A 22 -8.49 -3.13 3.15
CA GLY A 22 -7.44 -2.18 3.52
C GLY A 22 -7.94 -0.77 3.90
N LEU A 23 -9.11 -0.34 3.38
CA LEU A 23 -9.69 0.97 3.67
C LEU A 23 -10.65 0.95 4.87
N LEU A 24 -11.27 -0.19 5.16
CA LEU A 24 -12.28 -0.32 6.20
C LEU A 24 -11.76 0.06 7.60
N PRO A 25 -10.59 -0.37 8.07
CA PRO A 25 -10.04 0.04 9.37
C PRO A 25 -9.83 1.55 9.47
N LEU A 26 -9.39 2.19 8.39
CA LEU A 26 -9.19 3.63 8.34
C LEU A 26 -10.50 4.40 8.44
N VAL A 27 -11.51 3.98 7.68
CA VAL A 27 -12.84 4.63 7.68
C VAL A 27 -13.50 4.51 9.05
N VAL A 28 -13.48 3.31 9.65
CA VAL A 28 -14.08 3.08 10.96
C VAL A 28 -13.32 3.82 12.06
N TYR A 29 -11.98 3.81 12.02
CA TYR A 29 -11.16 4.61 12.92
C TYR A 29 -11.60 6.09 12.87
N THR A 30 -11.67 6.67 11.66
CA THR A 30 -12.02 8.08 11.47
C THR A 30 -13.42 8.40 12.02
N ILE A 31 -14.43 7.59 11.71
CA ILE A 31 -15.81 7.81 12.17
C ILE A 31 -15.89 7.71 13.69
N VAL A 32 -15.25 6.70 14.28
CA VAL A 32 -15.30 6.49 15.73
C VAL A 32 -14.48 7.57 16.47
N GLU A 33 -13.31 7.97 15.93
CA GLU A 33 -12.51 9.06 16.52
C GLU A 33 -13.28 10.39 16.54
N GLU A 34 -13.94 10.73 15.44
CA GLU A 34 -14.72 11.98 15.36
C GLU A 34 -15.96 11.98 16.29
N THR A 35 -16.53 10.79 16.56
CA THR A 35 -17.78 10.69 17.35
C THR A 35 -17.54 10.45 18.82
N TYR A 36 -16.54 9.63 19.17
CA TYR A 36 -16.29 9.14 20.52
C TYR A 36 -14.89 9.44 21.05
N GLY A 37 -14.05 10.12 20.25
CA GLY A 37 -12.68 10.48 20.58
C GLY A 37 -11.63 9.42 20.21
N THR A 38 -10.36 9.87 20.27
CA THR A 38 -9.18 9.11 19.80
C THR A 38 -9.05 7.73 20.44
N TYR A 39 -9.31 7.61 21.75
CA TYR A 39 -9.21 6.33 22.46
C TYR A 39 -10.11 5.25 21.85
N TRP A 40 -11.38 5.56 21.62
CA TRP A 40 -12.33 4.62 21.02
C TRP A 40 -12.05 4.36 19.55
N GLY A 41 -11.60 5.38 18.81
CA GLY A 41 -11.12 5.21 17.44
C GLY A 41 -9.99 4.20 17.33
N LEU A 42 -8.98 4.30 18.21
CA LEU A 42 -7.86 3.36 18.26
C LEU A 42 -8.32 1.92 18.56
N ILE A 43 -9.20 1.74 19.55
CA ILE A 43 -9.76 0.41 19.88
C ILE A 43 -10.50 -0.17 18.67
N ALA A 44 -11.33 0.63 18.01
CA ALA A 44 -12.08 0.18 16.83
C ALA A 44 -11.14 -0.24 15.68
N GLY A 45 -10.10 0.55 15.41
CA GLY A 45 -9.08 0.24 14.40
C GLY A 45 -8.33 -1.07 14.71
N LEU A 46 -7.92 -1.26 15.96
CA LEU A 46 -7.24 -2.49 16.42
C LEU A 46 -8.13 -3.73 16.30
N ILE A 47 -9.39 -3.63 16.73
CA ILE A 47 -10.35 -4.74 16.60
C ILE A 47 -10.51 -5.13 15.14
N LEU A 48 -10.66 -4.15 14.24
CA LEU A 48 -10.81 -4.44 12.81
C LEU A 48 -9.56 -5.07 12.21
N GLY A 49 -8.37 -4.64 12.58
CA GLY A 49 -7.12 -5.28 12.15
C GLY A 49 -7.06 -6.77 12.56
N VAL A 50 -7.47 -7.09 13.78
CA VAL A 50 -7.56 -8.48 14.24
C VAL A 50 -8.65 -9.25 13.47
N VAL A 51 -9.83 -8.65 13.28
CA VAL A 51 -10.93 -9.26 12.52
C VAL A 51 -10.52 -9.53 11.08
N GLU A 52 -9.76 -8.64 10.44
CA GLU A 52 -9.23 -8.85 9.08
C GLU A 52 -8.34 -10.10 9.01
N ILE A 53 -7.38 -10.25 9.94
CA ILE A 53 -6.51 -11.43 10.01
C ILE A 53 -7.33 -12.70 10.18
N ILE A 54 -8.30 -12.71 11.10
CA ILE A 54 -9.15 -13.87 11.38
C ILE A 54 -9.98 -14.21 10.14
N THR A 55 -10.60 -13.23 9.52
CA THR A 55 -11.45 -13.40 8.34
C THR A 55 -10.65 -13.98 7.18
N GLU A 56 -9.47 -13.44 6.90
CA GLU A 56 -8.60 -13.95 5.83
C GLU A 56 -8.18 -15.40 6.12
N LYS A 57 -7.82 -15.72 7.37
CA LYS A 57 -7.47 -17.09 7.79
C LYS A 57 -8.63 -18.07 7.62
N ILE A 58 -9.85 -17.66 7.94
CA ILE A 58 -11.05 -18.51 7.79
C ILE A 58 -11.37 -18.73 6.30
N MET A 59 -11.37 -17.65 5.50
CA MET A 59 -11.75 -17.70 4.09
C MET A 59 -10.73 -18.42 3.21
N TYR A 60 -9.44 -18.13 3.40
CA TYR A 60 -8.36 -18.59 2.51
C TYR A 60 -7.44 -19.64 3.14
N LYS A 61 -7.71 -20.08 4.39
CA LYS A 61 -6.90 -21.03 5.16
C LYS A 61 -5.46 -20.62 5.42
N LYS A 62 -5.06 -19.43 4.95
CA LYS A 62 -3.77 -18.79 5.22
C LYS A 62 -3.93 -17.27 5.20
N VAL A 63 -3.03 -16.60 5.92
CA VAL A 63 -2.95 -15.14 5.93
C VAL A 63 -1.81 -14.72 5.01
N SER A 64 -2.03 -13.72 4.16
CA SER A 64 -1.00 -13.21 3.25
C SER A 64 0.10 -12.49 4.04
N THR A 65 1.33 -12.50 3.51
CA THR A 65 2.44 -11.73 4.11
C THR A 65 2.10 -10.24 4.16
N MET A 66 1.39 -9.74 3.16
CA MET A 66 0.97 -8.35 3.10
C MET A 66 0.01 -8.01 4.24
N THR A 67 -1.03 -8.84 4.47
CA THR A 67 -1.98 -8.67 5.59
C THR A 67 -1.26 -8.71 6.93
N TRP A 68 -0.31 -9.65 7.11
CA TRP A 68 0.51 -9.69 8.32
C TRP A 68 1.32 -8.42 8.53
N THR A 69 2.01 -7.94 7.49
CA THR A 69 2.86 -6.73 7.59
C THR A 69 2.02 -5.50 7.92
N VAL A 70 0.92 -5.29 7.19
CA VAL A 70 0.03 -4.13 7.42
C VAL A 70 -0.58 -4.18 8.82
N ASN A 71 -1.15 -5.32 9.22
CA ASN A 71 -1.79 -5.43 10.52
C ASN A 71 -0.78 -5.42 11.69
N ALA A 72 0.45 -5.92 11.51
CA ALA A 72 1.50 -5.76 12.51
C ALA A 72 1.83 -4.28 12.74
N MET A 73 1.84 -3.46 11.69
CA MET A 73 2.02 -2.00 11.83
C MET A 73 0.79 -1.35 12.50
N VAL A 74 -0.44 -1.72 12.09
CA VAL A 74 -1.68 -1.22 12.72
C VAL A 74 -1.69 -1.53 14.21
N ILE A 75 -1.48 -2.79 14.58
CA ILE A 75 -1.52 -3.25 15.97
C ILE A 75 -0.35 -2.64 16.75
N GLY A 76 0.87 -2.68 16.22
CA GLY A 76 2.05 -2.17 16.90
C GLY A 76 1.94 -0.67 17.19
N LEU A 77 1.67 0.14 16.17
CA LEU A 77 1.55 1.60 16.33
C LEU A 77 0.26 1.99 17.08
N GLY A 78 -0.82 1.23 16.92
CA GLY A 78 -2.04 1.42 17.68
C GLY A 78 -1.85 1.15 19.19
N CYS A 79 -1.12 0.10 19.56
CA CYS A 79 -0.75 -0.14 20.95
C CYS A 79 0.15 0.97 21.53
N VAL A 80 1.11 1.47 20.75
CA VAL A 80 1.95 2.62 21.13
C VAL A 80 1.08 3.86 21.33
N SER A 81 0.14 4.14 20.41
CA SER A 81 -0.82 5.24 20.54
C SER A 81 -1.67 5.15 21.79
N LEU A 82 -2.18 3.95 22.12
CA LEU A 82 -2.95 3.74 23.36
C LEU A 82 -2.08 3.96 24.61
N TYR A 83 -0.86 3.45 24.61
CA TYR A 83 0.05 3.59 25.74
C TYR A 83 0.44 5.04 25.98
N MET A 84 0.70 5.81 24.90
CA MET A 84 1.06 7.23 24.99
C MET A 84 -0.15 8.15 25.12
N ASN A 85 -1.36 7.61 25.05
CA ASN A 85 -2.62 8.35 25.05
C ASN A 85 -2.68 9.42 23.95
N ASP A 86 -2.05 9.13 22.80
CA ASP A 86 -1.93 10.01 21.64
C ASP A 86 -2.13 9.25 20.35
N GLY A 87 -3.11 9.63 19.53
CA GLY A 87 -3.45 9.02 18.26
C GLY A 87 -2.41 9.20 17.14
N ILE A 88 -1.37 10.03 17.36
CA ILE A 88 -0.40 10.38 16.31
C ILE A 88 0.33 9.16 15.74
N TRP A 89 0.74 8.22 16.58
CA TRP A 89 1.46 7.04 16.13
C TRP A 89 0.64 6.17 15.18
N PHE A 90 -0.66 6.06 15.44
CA PHE A 90 -1.57 5.38 14.54
C PHE A 90 -1.73 6.15 13.21
N LYS A 91 -1.83 7.48 13.27
CA LYS A 91 -1.91 8.34 12.08
C LYS A 91 -0.62 8.31 11.25
N LEU A 92 0.53 8.05 11.85
CA LEU A 92 1.80 7.92 11.13
C LEU A 92 1.97 6.59 10.39
N GLN A 93 1.20 5.56 10.72
CA GLN A 93 1.32 4.23 10.12
C GLN A 93 1.34 4.24 8.58
N PRO A 94 0.42 4.91 7.85
CA PRO A 94 0.46 4.92 6.41
C PRO A 94 1.70 5.62 5.85
N ALA A 95 2.18 6.69 6.48
CA ALA A 95 3.40 7.38 6.08
C ALA A 95 4.64 6.48 6.23
N LEU A 96 4.70 5.70 7.31
CA LEU A 96 5.77 4.71 7.51
C LEU A 96 5.72 3.59 6.47
N ALA A 97 4.53 3.14 6.08
CA ALA A 97 4.38 2.15 5.02
C ALA A 97 4.87 2.68 3.65
N GLU A 98 4.59 3.94 3.34
CA GLU A 98 5.12 4.61 2.14
C GLU A 98 6.63 4.78 2.19
N LEU A 99 7.18 5.16 3.34
CA LEU A 99 8.62 5.27 3.53
C LEU A 99 9.32 3.91 3.36
N LEU A 100 8.71 2.84 3.87
CA LEU A 100 9.19 1.48 3.63
C LEU A 100 9.19 1.14 2.13
N MET A 101 8.15 1.56 1.39
CA MET A 101 8.12 1.40 -0.06
C MET A 101 9.26 2.17 -0.75
N VAL A 102 9.57 3.39 -0.31
CA VAL A 102 10.75 4.16 -0.80
C VAL A 102 12.04 3.36 -0.58
N ILE A 103 12.23 2.81 0.62
CA ILE A 103 13.41 2.01 0.96
C ILE A 103 13.52 0.79 0.03
N VAL A 104 12.41 0.09 -0.22
CA VAL A 104 12.38 -1.07 -1.14
C VAL A 104 12.72 -0.66 -2.56
N LEU A 105 12.10 0.41 -3.08
CA LEU A 105 12.30 0.88 -4.45
C LEU A 105 13.75 1.35 -4.66
N TRP A 106 14.26 2.25 -3.81
CA TRP A 106 15.62 2.77 -3.96
C TRP A 106 16.69 1.76 -3.54
N GLY A 107 16.43 0.93 -2.53
CA GLY A 107 17.29 -0.20 -2.20
C GLY A 107 17.46 -1.15 -3.37
N SER A 108 16.38 -1.45 -4.10
CA SER A 108 16.45 -2.29 -5.30
C SER A 108 17.35 -1.71 -6.40
N LEU A 109 17.38 -0.38 -6.53
CA LEU A 109 18.29 0.32 -7.46
C LEU A 109 19.75 0.22 -6.99
N PHE A 110 19.97 0.39 -5.69
CA PHE A 110 21.32 0.25 -5.12
C PHE A 110 21.92 -1.14 -5.38
N PHE A 111 21.11 -2.19 -5.28
CA PHE A 111 21.52 -3.56 -5.62
C PHE A 111 21.50 -3.85 -7.13
N LYS A 112 21.33 -2.86 -7.99
CA LYS A 112 21.28 -2.98 -9.46
C LYS A 112 20.19 -3.96 -9.97
N LYS A 113 19.13 -4.16 -9.20
CA LYS A 113 17.96 -4.98 -9.52
C LYS A 113 16.68 -4.15 -9.33
N PRO A 114 16.37 -3.19 -10.23
CA PRO A 114 15.23 -2.29 -10.09
C PRO A 114 13.94 -3.08 -9.88
N PHE A 115 13.20 -2.78 -8.82
CA PHE A 115 12.05 -3.57 -8.36
C PHE A 115 11.00 -3.82 -9.45
N LEU A 116 10.59 -2.76 -10.16
CA LEU A 116 9.56 -2.88 -11.19
C LEU A 116 10.07 -3.64 -12.43
N ARG A 117 11.35 -3.50 -12.77
CA ARG A 117 11.98 -4.28 -13.83
C ARG A 117 11.97 -5.78 -13.52
N GLU A 118 12.40 -6.14 -12.30
CA GLU A 118 12.41 -7.53 -11.86
C GLU A 118 10.99 -8.12 -11.79
N MET A 119 10.01 -7.33 -11.36
CA MET A 119 8.60 -7.71 -11.39
C MET A 119 8.11 -7.97 -12.82
N ALA A 120 8.44 -7.07 -13.76
CA ALA A 120 8.05 -7.23 -15.16
C ALA A 120 8.65 -8.50 -15.77
N LEU A 121 9.93 -8.78 -15.52
CA LEU A 121 10.59 -10.01 -15.99
C LEU A 121 9.99 -11.28 -15.38
N LYS A 122 9.57 -11.26 -14.12
CA LYS A 122 8.88 -12.39 -13.49
C LYS A 122 7.50 -12.65 -14.09
N GLN A 123 6.79 -11.61 -14.50
CA GLN A 123 5.47 -11.74 -15.14
C GLN A 123 5.58 -12.13 -16.60
N ASN A 124 6.54 -11.56 -17.32
CA ASN A 124 6.80 -11.88 -18.72
C ASN A 124 8.32 -11.85 -19.01
N PRO A 125 8.99 -13.01 -19.07
CA PRO A 125 10.41 -13.08 -19.37
C PRO A 125 10.81 -12.47 -20.73
N ASN A 126 9.86 -12.37 -21.67
CA ASN A 126 10.07 -11.82 -23.01
C ASN A 126 9.78 -10.31 -23.08
N THR A 127 9.76 -9.60 -21.96
CA THR A 127 9.54 -8.15 -21.93
C THR A 127 10.61 -7.41 -22.75
N PRO A 128 10.23 -6.56 -23.72
CA PRO A 128 11.18 -5.87 -24.58
C PRO A 128 12.17 -4.98 -23.79
N PRO A 129 13.45 -4.87 -24.23
CA PRO A 129 14.49 -4.10 -23.52
C PRO A 129 14.08 -2.66 -23.19
N HIS A 130 13.45 -1.96 -24.12
CA HIS A 130 13.01 -0.58 -23.93
C HIS A 130 11.93 -0.43 -22.84
N MET A 131 11.11 -1.45 -22.59
CA MET A 131 10.16 -1.45 -21.46
C MET A 131 10.89 -1.72 -20.14
N LEU A 132 11.94 -2.55 -20.17
CA LEU A 132 12.76 -2.80 -18.99
C LEU A 132 13.50 -1.53 -18.53
N ASP A 133 14.00 -0.72 -19.47
CA ASP A 133 14.62 0.57 -19.18
C ASP A 133 13.61 1.57 -18.61
N PHE A 134 12.40 1.58 -19.15
CA PHE A 134 11.30 2.36 -18.59
C PHE A 134 10.98 1.95 -17.16
N PHE A 135 10.82 0.63 -16.89
CA PHE A 135 10.55 0.14 -15.54
C PHE A 135 11.70 0.43 -14.56
N SER A 136 12.93 0.45 -15.03
CA SER A 136 14.07 0.85 -14.21
C SER A 136 13.99 2.34 -13.82
N SER A 137 13.69 3.20 -14.80
CA SER A 137 13.56 4.65 -14.57
C SER A 137 12.36 5.01 -13.70
N ILE A 138 11.20 4.38 -13.93
CA ILE A 138 10.00 4.64 -13.13
C ILE A 138 10.16 4.12 -11.69
N THR A 139 10.99 3.09 -11.43
CA THR A 139 11.30 2.65 -10.07
C THR A 139 11.88 3.79 -9.23
N PHE A 140 12.79 4.58 -9.78
CA PHE A 140 13.37 5.74 -9.09
C PHE A 140 12.34 6.85 -8.86
N ARG A 141 11.61 7.24 -9.91
CA ARG A 141 10.63 8.33 -9.85
C ARG A 141 9.43 7.99 -8.95
N LEU A 142 9.00 6.72 -8.94
CA LEU A 142 7.97 6.25 -8.03
C LEU A 142 8.42 6.35 -6.56
N GLY A 143 9.71 6.12 -6.30
CA GLY A 143 10.30 6.37 -4.98
C GLY A 143 10.20 7.84 -4.57
N ILE A 144 10.46 8.79 -5.50
CA ILE A 144 10.26 10.23 -5.25
C ILE A 144 8.79 10.54 -4.94
N PHE A 145 7.85 9.96 -5.71
CA PHE A 145 6.42 10.14 -5.48
C PHE A 145 6.01 9.70 -4.06
N PHE A 146 6.39 8.48 -3.65
CA PHE A 146 6.07 7.98 -2.31
C PHE A 146 6.76 8.79 -1.21
N LEU A 147 8.00 9.25 -1.42
CA LEU A 147 8.68 10.10 -0.45
C LEU A 147 7.95 11.44 -0.26
N ALA A 148 7.59 12.10 -1.35
CA ALA A 148 6.84 13.36 -1.30
C ALA A 148 5.48 13.19 -0.62
N HIS A 149 4.76 12.10 -0.95
CA HIS A 149 3.47 11.80 -0.34
C HIS A 149 3.61 11.42 1.14
N SER A 150 4.64 10.69 1.53
CA SER A 150 4.94 10.35 2.93
C SER A 150 5.20 11.61 3.76
N ILE A 151 6.00 12.57 3.24
CA ILE A 151 6.25 13.86 3.91
C ILE A 151 4.93 14.62 4.09
N LEU A 152 4.11 14.71 3.04
CA LEU A 152 2.79 15.34 3.12
C LEU A 152 1.89 14.64 4.15
N ALA A 153 1.93 13.32 4.21
CA ALA A 153 1.14 12.53 5.13
C ALA A 153 1.57 12.68 6.60
N VAL A 154 2.88 12.84 6.85
CA VAL A 154 3.38 13.18 8.18
C VAL A 154 2.88 14.56 8.58
N TRP A 155 3.03 15.55 7.71
CA TRP A 155 2.51 16.89 7.98
C TRP A 155 0.99 16.88 8.24
N ALA A 156 0.22 16.19 7.41
CA ALA A 156 -1.22 16.06 7.60
C ALA A 156 -1.60 15.35 8.92
N ALA A 157 -0.80 14.39 9.38
CA ALA A 157 -1.04 13.69 10.64
C ALA A 157 -0.96 14.63 11.86
N TYR A 158 -0.10 15.65 11.81
CA TYR A 158 0.08 16.62 12.91
C TYR A 158 -0.89 17.81 12.83
N ASP A 159 -1.11 18.35 11.62
CA ASP A 159 -1.74 19.66 11.47
C ASP A 159 -3.18 19.59 10.95
N TRP A 160 -3.59 18.47 10.34
CA TRP A 160 -4.91 18.37 9.71
C TRP A 160 -5.92 17.67 10.63
N THR A 161 -7.20 17.94 10.38
CA THR A 161 -8.28 17.14 10.99
C THR A 161 -8.17 15.69 10.60
N THR A 162 -8.64 14.77 11.44
CA THR A 162 -8.59 13.33 11.16
C THR A 162 -9.30 12.97 9.87
N VAL A 163 -10.42 13.64 9.56
CA VAL A 163 -11.14 13.45 8.28
C VAL A 163 -10.28 13.82 7.08
N ASN A 164 -9.65 15.01 7.10
CA ASN A 164 -8.82 15.47 5.99
C ASN A 164 -7.56 14.59 5.82
N TRP A 165 -6.94 14.17 6.92
CA TRP A 165 -5.86 13.22 6.91
C TRP A 165 -6.28 11.87 6.32
N ALA A 166 -7.44 11.32 6.71
CA ALA A 166 -7.97 10.07 6.19
C ALA A 166 -8.32 10.17 4.70
N LEU A 167 -8.88 11.30 4.24
CA LEU A 167 -9.14 11.56 2.83
C LEU A 167 -7.84 11.61 2.02
N LEU A 168 -6.79 12.25 2.54
CA LEU A 168 -5.47 12.26 1.89
C LEU A 168 -4.93 10.84 1.72
N LYS A 169 -5.00 10.02 2.75
CA LYS A 169 -4.44 8.66 2.74
C LYS A 169 -5.26 7.65 1.93
N GLY A 170 -6.57 7.79 1.91
CA GLY A 170 -7.46 6.93 1.14
C GLY A 170 -7.58 7.40 -0.32
N VAL A 171 -8.43 8.38 -0.52
CA VAL A 171 -8.74 8.89 -1.87
C VAL A 171 -7.57 9.66 -2.46
N GLY A 172 -6.91 10.50 -1.68
CA GLY A 172 -5.82 11.37 -2.14
C GLY A 172 -4.65 10.57 -2.69
N LEU A 173 -4.17 9.55 -1.96
CA LEU A 173 -3.10 8.68 -2.43
C LEU A 173 -3.50 7.95 -3.71
N THR A 174 -4.71 7.39 -3.75
CA THR A 174 -5.17 6.64 -4.93
C THR A 174 -5.27 7.54 -6.16
N VAL A 175 -5.89 8.71 -6.03
CA VAL A 175 -6.04 9.67 -7.14
C VAL A 175 -4.67 10.19 -7.59
N SER A 176 -3.81 10.61 -6.67
CA SER A 176 -2.47 11.11 -7.02
C SER A 176 -1.60 10.04 -7.68
N ALA A 177 -1.69 8.78 -7.23
CA ALA A 177 -0.97 7.66 -7.86
C ALA A 177 -1.48 7.39 -9.28
N VAL A 178 -2.80 7.41 -9.51
CA VAL A 178 -3.39 7.24 -10.85
C VAL A 178 -2.95 8.37 -11.78
N VAL A 179 -3.01 9.62 -11.31
CA VAL A 179 -2.57 10.80 -12.09
C VAL A 179 -1.07 10.69 -12.40
N TYR A 180 -0.25 10.34 -11.40
CA TYR A 180 1.18 10.13 -11.58
C TYR A 180 1.48 9.07 -12.65
N LEU A 181 0.84 7.89 -12.57
CA LEU A 181 1.01 6.81 -13.55
C LEU A 181 0.53 7.22 -14.94
N ALA A 182 -0.56 7.98 -15.05
CA ALA A 182 -1.04 8.49 -16.33
C ALA A 182 -0.02 9.45 -16.97
N ILE A 183 0.60 10.34 -16.19
CA ILE A 183 1.67 11.24 -16.65
C ILE A 183 2.89 10.45 -17.13
N GLU A 184 3.32 9.43 -16.37
CA GLU A 184 4.44 8.57 -16.73
C GLU A 184 4.18 7.81 -18.04
N MET A 185 3.00 7.26 -18.21
CA MET A 185 2.60 6.55 -19.44
C MET A 185 2.53 7.49 -20.64
N TRP A 186 1.97 8.69 -20.47
CA TRP A 186 1.92 9.71 -21.52
C TRP A 186 3.32 10.16 -21.94
N TRP A 187 4.22 10.42 -20.98
CA TRP A 187 5.61 10.75 -21.26
C TRP A 187 6.31 9.62 -22.03
N PHE A 188 6.15 8.38 -21.57
CA PHE A 188 6.74 7.23 -22.23
C PHE A 188 6.28 7.10 -23.69
N GLN A 189 5.01 7.31 -24.00
CA GLN A 189 4.48 7.30 -25.36
C GLN A 189 5.05 8.43 -26.23
N LYS A 190 5.23 9.63 -25.66
CA LYS A 190 5.82 10.78 -26.39
C LYS A 190 7.30 10.62 -26.71
N THR A 191 8.06 10.03 -25.81
CA THR A 191 9.51 9.82 -26.02
C THR A 191 9.82 8.69 -26.97
N LYS A 192 8.85 7.80 -27.23
CA LYS A 192 8.90 6.79 -28.29
C LYS A 192 8.36 7.33 -29.62
N LYS A 193 8.92 8.37 -30.17
CA LYS A 193 8.73 8.62 -31.60
C LYS A 193 9.36 7.46 -32.37
N PRO A 194 8.64 6.81 -33.34
CA PRO A 194 9.28 5.84 -34.20
C PRO A 194 10.40 6.55 -34.96
N THR A 195 11.61 6.07 -34.81
CA THR A 195 12.65 6.27 -35.83
C THR A 195 12.14 5.56 -37.08
N ILE A 196 11.60 6.35 -38.01
CA ILE A 196 11.34 5.96 -39.40
C ILE A 196 12.67 5.71 -40.08
#